data_e7df5f489db412a11f9e80f10336b3ff
#
_entry.id   e7df5f489db412a11f9e80f10336b3ff
#
_cell.length_a   1.000
_cell.length_b   1.000
_cell.length_c   1.000
_cell.angle_alpha   90.00
_cell.angle_beta   90.00
_cell.angle_gamma   90.00
#
_symmetry.space_group_name_H-M   'P 1'
#
loop_
_entity.id
_entity.type
_entity.pdbx_description
1 polymer ?
#
loop_
_entity_poly.entity_id
_entity_poly.type
_entity_poly.pdbx_seq_one_letter_code
_entity_poly.pdbx_strand_id
1 'polypeptide(L)'
;MSDKTLDKKEIIESDISELFNPFPGLRPFGVEETYLFFGREGQSDDALVKLSKGRFLAILGASGSGKSSFMYCGLIPSLQGGMMTKAGSNWQTMVSRPGSGPIDNLAESILKYKKDYHNLPQKDQQIERTIVSTVLRSSSLGLVEVIKQINKGQKINTLIVIDQFEELFRFSKLEAKNSDE
;
A
#
# COMPACT_ATOMS: atom_id res chain seq x y z
N MET A 1 15.81 31.00 -38.48
CA MET A 1 16.42 30.15 -37.44
C MET A 1 15.91 30.55 -36.05
N SER A 2 14.58 30.58 -35.81
CA SER A 2 14.07 31.03 -34.49
C SER A 2 12.89 30.23 -33.96
N ASP A 3 12.59 29.05 -34.56
CA ASP A 3 11.38 28.31 -34.23
C ASP A 3 11.60 27.04 -33.37
N LYS A 4 12.85 26.62 -33.15
CA LYS A 4 13.16 25.42 -32.36
C LYS A 4 13.47 25.67 -30.87
N THR A 5 13.58 26.95 -30.45
CA THR A 5 13.94 27.27 -29.07
C THR A 5 12.72 27.53 -28.18
N LEU A 6 11.59 27.90 -28.77
CA LEU A 6 10.32 28.11 -28.07
C LEU A 6 9.71 26.79 -27.66
N ASP A 7 9.75 25.79 -28.51
CA ASP A 7 9.17 24.44 -28.26
C ASP A 7 9.86 23.69 -27.09
N LYS A 8 11.17 23.85 -26.94
CA LYS A 8 11.93 23.27 -25.83
C LYS A 8 11.64 23.94 -24.47
N LYS A 9 11.33 25.22 -24.48
CA LYS A 9 11.01 25.95 -23.24
C LYS A 9 9.63 25.64 -22.73
N GLU A 10 8.64 25.48 -23.62
CA GLU A 10 7.30 25.05 -23.27
C GLU A 10 7.25 23.61 -22.77
N ILE A 11 8.02 22.70 -23.35
CA ILE A 11 8.14 21.31 -22.90
C ILE A 11 8.78 21.25 -21.49
N ILE A 12 9.82 22.02 -21.25
CA ILE A 12 10.49 22.07 -19.92
C ILE A 12 9.59 22.74 -18.88
N GLU A 13 8.84 23.78 -19.22
CA GLU A 13 7.89 24.41 -18.30
C GLU A 13 6.67 23.53 -18.02
N SER A 14 6.18 22.73 -18.98
CA SER A 14 5.12 21.75 -18.74
C SER A 14 5.60 20.61 -17.85
N ASP A 15 6.79 20.07 -18.08
CA ASP A 15 7.38 19.02 -17.24
C ASP A 15 7.65 19.51 -15.79
N ILE A 16 8.09 20.75 -15.64
CA ILE A 16 8.32 21.36 -14.32
C ILE A 16 6.98 21.64 -13.61
N SER A 17 5.93 22.02 -14.32
CA SER A 17 4.61 22.25 -13.74
C SER A 17 3.91 20.96 -13.31
N GLU A 18 4.14 19.84 -14.00
CA GLU A 18 3.69 18.51 -13.56
C GLU A 18 4.46 18.02 -12.34
N LEU A 19 5.75 18.30 -12.23
CA LEU A 19 6.59 17.97 -11.09
C LEU A 19 6.26 18.78 -9.82
N PHE A 20 5.61 19.93 -9.94
CA PHE A 20 5.31 20.84 -8.83
C PHE A 20 3.82 21.11 -8.61
N ASN A 21 2.93 20.24 -9.06
CA ASN A 21 1.52 20.42 -8.79
C ASN A 21 1.19 19.97 -7.34
N PRO A 22 0.97 20.89 -6.38
CA PRO A 22 0.67 20.54 -5.00
C PRO A 22 -0.75 19.97 -4.82
N PHE A 23 -1.53 19.93 -5.88
CA PHE A 23 -2.91 19.47 -5.87
C PHE A 23 -3.06 18.20 -6.73
N PRO A 24 -3.00 17.00 -6.13
CA PRO A 24 -3.06 15.73 -6.87
C PRO A 24 -4.45 15.43 -7.47
N GLY A 25 -5.44 16.29 -7.25
CA GLY A 25 -6.82 16.05 -7.66
C GLY A 25 -7.48 14.93 -6.85
N LEU A 26 -8.06 13.94 -7.53
CA LEU A 26 -8.76 12.83 -6.88
C LEU A 26 -7.87 11.66 -6.45
N ARG A 27 -6.60 11.65 -6.86
CA ARG A 27 -5.66 10.62 -6.38
C ARG A 27 -5.15 10.94 -4.98
N PRO A 28 -4.79 9.93 -4.17
CA PRO A 28 -4.07 10.19 -2.92
C PRO A 28 -2.65 10.70 -3.20
N PHE A 29 -2.07 11.41 -2.24
CA PHE A 29 -0.63 11.67 -2.22
C PHE A 29 0.15 10.35 -2.08
N GLY A 30 1.27 10.23 -2.78
CA GLY A 30 2.23 9.14 -2.64
C GLY A 30 3.25 9.41 -1.52
N VAL A 31 4.04 8.40 -1.18
CA VAL A 31 5.08 8.51 -0.14
C VAL A 31 6.12 9.59 -0.48
N GLU A 32 6.44 9.75 -1.75
CA GLU A 32 7.36 10.76 -2.29
C GLU A 32 6.83 12.20 -2.17
N GLU A 33 5.51 12.35 -1.98
CA GLU A 33 4.82 13.63 -1.82
C GLU A 33 4.57 14.01 -0.35
N THR A 34 5.21 13.32 0.59
CA THR A 34 5.06 13.56 2.05
C THR A 34 5.28 15.02 2.43
N TYR A 35 6.17 15.72 1.73
CA TYR A 35 6.45 17.14 1.95
C TYR A 35 5.29 18.09 1.59
N LEU A 36 4.26 17.60 0.87
CA LEU A 36 3.04 18.34 0.56
C LEU A 36 1.88 18.05 1.53
N PHE A 37 2.07 17.09 2.43
CA PHE A 37 1.01 16.63 3.33
C PHE A 37 1.19 17.23 4.72
N PHE A 38 0.39 18.25 5.04
CA PHE A 38 0.46 19.01 6.29
C PHE A 38 -0.82 18.93 7.10
N GLY A 39 -0.71 19.26 8.40
CA GLY A 39 -1.85 19.50 9.29
C GLY A 39 -2.44 18.23 9.90
N ARG A 40 -1.74 17.07 9.80
CA ARG A 40 -2.17 15.81 10.42
C ARG A 40 -1.07 15.12 11.23
N GLU A 41 -0.03 15.83 11.62
CA GLU A 41 1.14 15.29 12.31
C GLU A 41 0.74 14.62 13.64
N GLY A 42 -0.07 15.27 14.47
CA GLY A 42 -0.58 14.69 15.72
C GLY A 42 -1.44 13.43 15.51
N GLN A 43 -2.14 13.33 14.37
CA GLN A 43 -2.93 12.12 14.06
C GLN A 43 -2.01 10.94 13.71
N SER A 44 -0.85 11.18 13.09
CA SER A 44 0.15 10.15 12.81
C SER A 44 0.72 9.58 14.10
N ASP A 45 1.05 10.44 15.08
CA ASP A 45 1.54 10.03 16.39
C ASP A 45 0.50 9.19 17.14
N ASP A 46 -0.75 9.64 17.18
CA ASP A 46 -1.85 8.89 17.81
C ASP A 46 -2.06 7.51 17.14
N ALA A 47 -1.98 7.47 15.82
CA ALA A 47 -2.10 6.22 15.06
C ALA A 47 -0.97 5.25 15.40
N LEU A 48 0.28 5.73 15.50
CA LEU A 48 1.43 4.93 15.91
C LEU A 48 1.29 4.40 17.32
N VAL A 49 0.82 5.22 18.26
CA VAL A 49 0.57 4.78 19.64
C VAL A 49 -0.47 3.67 19.68
N LYS A 50 -1.58 3.80 18.93
CA LYS A 50 -2.62 2.76 18.85
C LYS A 50 -2.08 1.48 18.20
N LEU A 51 -1.34 1.60 17.11
CA LEU A 51 -0.73 0.47 16.41
C LEU A 51 0.29 -0.26 17.30
N SER A 52 1.08 0.45 18.09
CA SER A 52 2.07 -0.13 19.00
C SER A 52 1.44 -0.97 20.10
N LYS A 53 0.26 -0.59 20.58
CA LYS A 53 -0.48 -1.28 21.64
C LYS A 53 -1.25 -2.49 21.11
N GLY A 54 -1.99 -2.29 20.01
CA GLY A 54 -2.96 -3.28 19.51
C GLY A 54 -2.48 -4.09 18.31
N ARG A 55 -1.39 -3.72 17.65
CA ARG A 55 -0.90 -4.29 16.38
C ARG A 55 -1.97 -4.31 15.28
N PHE A 56 -3.03 -3.55 15.47
CA PHE A 56 -4.14 -3.38 14.54
C PHE A 56 -4.61 -1.93 14.60
N LEU A 57 -4.89 -1.35 13.43
CA LEU A 57 -5.41 0.00 13.31
C LEU A 57 -6.45 0.05 12.19
N ALA A 58 -7.66 0.54 12.48
CA ALA A 58 -8.66 0.86 11.48
C ALA A 58 -8.74 2.40 11.31
N ILE A 59 -8.60 2.86 10.08
CA ILE A 59 -8.73 4.27 9.69
C ILE A 59 -10.09 4.44 9.00
N LEU A 60 -11.00 5.12 9.65
CA LEU A 60 -12.36 5.32 9.17
C LEU A 60 -12.58 6.79 8.77
N GLY A 61 -13.43 7.00 7.78
CA GLY A 61 -13.81 8.34 7.32
C GLY A 61 -14.52 8.29 5.97
N ALA A 62 -15.17 9.40 5.60
CA ALA A 62 -15.86 9.54 4.32
C ALA A 62 -14.93 9.36 3.12
N SER A 63 -15.48 9.06 1.95
CA SER A 63 -14.71 9.06 0.71
C SER A 63 -14.10 10.46 0.49
N GLY A 64 -12.88 10.53 0.01
CA GLY A 64 -12.18 11.81 -0.20
C GLY A 64 -11.65 12.48 1.07
N SER A 65 -11.84 11.91 2.27
CA SER A 65 -11.35 12.51 3.54
C SER A 65 -9.82 12.42 3.73
N GLY A 66 -9.08 11.92 2.74
CA GLY A 66 -7.61 11.83 2.78
C GLY A 66 -7.06 10.63 3.56
N LYS A 67 -7.84 9.55 3.76
CA LYS A 67 -7.38 8.33 4.47
C LYS A 67 -6.13 7.72 3.84
N SER A 68 -6.14 7.50 2.53
CA SER A 68 -5.00 6.93 1.81
C SER A 68 -3.79 7.87 1.83
N SER A 69 -4.00 9.19 1.64
CA SER A 69 -2.91 10.17 1.77
C SER A 69 -2.32 10.19 3.19
N PHE A 70 -3.16 10.11 4.22
CA PHE A 70 -2.71 10.00 5.61
C PHE A 70 -1.87 8.73 5.84
N MET A 71 -2.28 7.62 5.26
CA MET A 71 -1.51 6.38 5.33
C MET A 71 -0.15 6.51 4.64
N TYR A 72 -0.13 7.00 3.38
CA TYR A 72 1.10 7.08 2.58
C TYR A 72 2.06 8.18 3.05
N CYS A 73 1.53 9.34 3.43
CA CYS A 73 2.37 10.51 3.77
C CYS A 73 2.53 10.74 5.27
N GLY A 74 1.65 10.20 6.10
CA GLY A 74 1.72 10.33 7.57
C GLY A 74 2.27 9.06 8.22
N LEU A 75 1.49 7.98 8.20
CA LEU A 75 1.75 6.78 9.00
C LEU A 75 3.00 6.00 8.53
N ILE A 76 3.12 5.69 7.24
CA ILE A 76 4.22 4.89 6.70
C ILE A 76 5.58 5.59 6.89
N PRO A 77 5.76 6.87 6.52
CA PRO A 77 7.01 7.58 6.74
C PRO A 77 7.39 7.67 8.22
N SER A 78 6.43 7.90 9.11
CA SER A 78 6.66 7.94 10.55
C SER A 78 7.15 6.60 11.12
N LEU A 79 6.61 5.48 10.63
CA LEU A 79 7.10 4.14 10.96
C LEU A 79 8.54 3.91 10.50
N GLN A 80 8.85 4.25 9.26
CA GLN A 80 10.17 4.11 8.66
C GLN A 80 11.19 5.05 9.30
N GLY A 81 10.76 6.22 9.74
CA GLY A 81 11.56 7.16 10.54
C GLY A 81 11.88 6.69 11.96
N GLY A 82 11.36 5.53 12.40
CA GLY A 82 11.64 4.96 13.70
C GLY A 82 10.87 5.57 14.87
N MET A 83 9.79 6.31 14.61
CA MET A 83 8.97 6.92 15.65
C MET A 83 8.31 5.87 16.58
N MET A 84 8.22 4.61 16.14
CA MET A 84 7.85 3.48 17.01
C MET A 84 9.10 2.90 17.69
N THR A 85 9.61 3.57 18.71
CA THR A 85 10.91 3.33 19.34
C THR A 85 11.19 1.89 19.75
N LYS A 86 10.20 1.16 20.26
CA LYS A 86 10.35 -0.26 20.64
C LYS A 86 10.51 -1.22 19.47
N ALA A 87 9.98 -0.86 18.31
CA ALA A 87 10.04 -1.69 17.10
C ALA A 87 11.20 -1.29 16.16
N GLY A 88 11.79 -0.10 16.37
CA GLY A 88 12.85 0.44 15.50
C GLY A 88 12.33 0.89 14.15
N SER A 89 13.25 1.12 13.20
CA SER A 89 12.96 1.65 11.86
C SER A 89 12.95 0.58 10.74
N ASN A 90 13.25 -0.68 11.07
CA ASN A 90 13.29 -1.75 10.05
C ASN A 90 11.89 -2.29 9.76
N TRP A 91 11.16 -1.55 8.93
CA TRP A 91 9.79 -1.86 8.54
C TRP A 91 9.69 -2.17 7.04
N GLN A 92 8.95 -3.23 6.74
CA GLN A 92 8.49 -3.59 5.40
C GLN A 92 6.98 -3.35 5.35
N THR A 93 6.54 -2.47 4.44
CA THR A 93 5.12 -2.11 4.31
C THR A 93 4.55 -2.69 3.02
N MET A 94 3.61 -3.61 3.17
CA MET A 94 2.92 -4.27 2.06
C MET A 94 1.52 -3.71 1.95
N VAL A 95 1.22 -3.06 0.82
CA VAL A 95 -0.10 -2.46 0.58
C VAL A 95 -0.85 -3.31 -0.44
N SER A 96 -2.07 -3.68 -0.09
CA SER A 96 -2.99 -4.42 -0.95
C SER A 96 -4.34 -3.70 -1.02
N ARG A 97 -5.02 -3.85 -2.16
CA ARG A 97 -6.43 -3.49 -2.34
C ARG A 97 -7.22 -4.76 -2.60
N PRO A 98 -8.37 -4.94 -1.94
CA PRO A 98 -9.15 -6.17 -2.08
C PRO A 98 -9.57 -6.48 -3.51
N GLY A 99 -10.17 -5.52 -4.20
CA GLY A 99 -10.69 -5.75 -5.55
C GLY A 99 -11.66 -6.93 -5.60
N SER A 100 -11.74 -7.60 -6.75
CA SER A 100 -12.56 -8.81 -6.96
C SER A 100 -11.91 -10.10 -6.44
N GLY A 101 -10.61 -10.09 -6.12
CA GLY A 101 -9.86 -11.25 -5.63
C GLY A 101 -8.99 -10.90 -4.41
N PRO A 102 -9.59 -10.65 -3.23
CA PRO A 102 -8.87 -10.05 -2.10
C PRO A 102 -7.67 -10.88 -1.62
N ILE A 103 -7.80 -12.20 -1.57
CA ILE A 103 -6.69 -13.07 -1.13
C ILE A 103 -5.59 -13.15 -2.20
N ASP A 104 -5.96 -13.19 -3.47
CA ASP A 104 -4.99 -13.27 -4.56
C ASP A 104 -4.25 -11.93 -4.72
N ASN A 105 -4.94 -10.81 -4.53
CA ASN A 105 -4.32 -9.48 -4.51
C ASN A 105 -3.39 -9.30 -3.30
N LEU A 106 -3.77 -9.83 -2.14
CA LEU A 106 -2.89 -9.86 -0.97
C LEU A 106 -1.66 -10.73 -1.23
N ALA A 107 -1.82 -11.93 -1.79
CA ALA A 107 -0.73 -12.81 -2.16
C ALA A 107 0.26 -12.12 -3.10
N GLU A 108 -0.24 -11.46 -4.14
CA GLU A 108 0.59 -10.69 -5.08
C GLU A 108 1.34 -9.56 -4.39
N SER A 109 0.69 -8.80 -3.51
CA SER A 109 1.33 -7.70 -2.77
C SER A 109 2.46 -8.20 -1.85
N ILE A 110 2.32 -9.38 -1.28
CA ILE A 110 3.33 -10.02 -0.44
C ILE A 110 4.49 -10.54 -1.29
N LEU A 111 4.19 -11.19 -2.42
CA LEU A 111 5.20 -11.78 -3.30
C LEU A 111 6.13 -10.76 -3.93
N LYS A 112 5.72 -9.49 -4.08
CA LYS A 112 6.59 -8.39 -4.52
C LYS A 112 7.85 -8.23 -3.63
N TYR A 113 7.79 -8.70 -2.40
CA TYR A 113 8.92 -8.66 -1.45
C TYR A 113 9.74 -9.95 -1.43
N LYS A 114 9.32 -10.99 -2.16
CA LYS A 114 10.13 -12.19 -2.34
C LYS A 114 11.26 -11.90 -3.31
N LYS A 115 12.49 -12.16 -2.88
CA LYS A 115 13.68 -12.01 -3.73
C LYS A 115 13.49 -12.77 -5.05
N ASP A 116 13.83 -12.12 -6.14
CA ASP A 116 13.79 -12.66 -7.50
C ASP A 116 12.39 -13.02 -8.04
N TYR A 117 11.30 -12.73 -7.33
CA TYR A 117 9.93 -13.01 -7.79
C TYR A 117 9.64 -12.38 -9.17
N HIS A 118 10.03 -11.12 -9.34
CA HIS A 118 9.80 -10.40 -10.60
C HIS A 118 10.62 -10.94 -11.78
N ASN A 119 11.69 -11.69 -11.51
CA ASN A 119 12.55 -12.30 -12.52
C ASN A 119 12.05 -13.68 -12.94
N LEU A 120 11.07 -14.23 -12.25
CA LEU A 120 10.49 -15.53 -12.60
C LEU A 120 9.68 -15.44 -13.90
N PRO A 121 9.65 -16.51 -14.71
CA PRO A 121 8.70 -16.64 -15.81
C PRO A 121 7.26 -16.47 -15.30
N GLN A 122 6.38 -15.92 -16.15
CA GLN A 122 4.98 -15.64 -15.78
C GLN A 122 4.25 -16.89 -15.22
N LYS A 123 4.53 -18.06 -15.78
CA LYS A 123 3.97 -19.34 -15.30
C LYS A 123 4.39 -19.63 -13.85
N ASP A 124 5.65 -19.40 -13.52
CA ASP A 124 6.17 -19.65 -12.19
C ASP A 124 5.66 -18.61 -11.18
N GLN A 125 5.51 -17.34 -11.60
CA GLN A 125 4.83 -16.33 -10.79
C GLN A 125 3.38 -16.73 -10.46
N GLN A 126 2.66 -17.31 -11.43
CA GLN A 126 1.31 -17.80 -11.21
C GLN A 126 1.26 -18.95 -10.22
N ILE A 127 2.21 -19.89 -10.30
CA ILE A 127 2.35 -21.01 -9.34
C ILE A 127 2.61 -20.47 -7.94
N GLU A 128 3.57 -19.57 -7.79
CA GLU A 128 3.90 -18.94 -6.51
C GLU A 128 2.68 -18.23 -5.89
N ARG A 129 1.94 -17.48 -6.71
CA ARG A 129 0.71 -16.81 -6.27
C ARG A 129 -0.33 -17.82 -5.78
N THR A 130 -0.52 -18.91 -6.51
CA THR A 130 -1.46 -19.97 -6.11
C THR A 130 -1.06 -20.62 -4.79
N ILE A 131 0.23 -20.90 -4.60
CA ILE A 131 0.75 -21.46 -3.36
C ILE A 131 0.48 -20.50 -2.19
N VAL A 132 0.87 -19.24 -2.32
CA VAL A 132 0.68 -18.23 -1.26
C VAL A 132 -0.80 -18.03 -0.96
N SER A 133 -1.66 -17.92 -1.98
CA SER A 133 -3.10 -17.79 -1.81
C SER A 133 -3.70 -19.00 -1.07
N THR A 134 -3.20 -20.20 -1.35
CA THR A 134 -3.65 -21.42 -0.68
C THR A 134 -3.25 -21.40 0.80
N VAL A 135 -2.03 -21.01 1.13
CA VAL A 135 -1.57 -20.89 2.52
C VAL A 135 -2.38 -19.81 3.26
N LEU A 136 -2.64 -18.67 2.63
CA LEU A 136 -3.45 -17.59 3.22
C LEU A 136 -4.87 -18.05 3.55
N ARG A 137 -5.45 -18.98 2.76
CA ARG A 137 -6.80 -19.54 2.98
C ARG A 137 -6.83 -20.72 3.96
N SER A 138 -5.68 -21.35 4.21
CA SER A 138 -5.64 -22.62 4.96
C SER A 138 -5.90 -22.46 6.46
N SER A 139 -5.52 -21.31 7.04
CA SER A 139 -5.67 -21.10 8.49
C SER A 139 -5.67 -19.61 8.85
N SER A 140 -6.12 -19.29 10.05
CA SER A 140 -6.02 -17.92 10.63
C SER A 140 -4.58 -17.46 10.82
N LEU A 141 -3.59 -18.35 10.78
CA LEU A 141 -2.17 -18.05 10.87
C LEU A 141 -1.47 -18.02 9.50
N GLY A 142 -2.18 -18.32 8.41
CA GLY A 142 -1.62 -18.39 7.06
C GLY A 142 -0.84 -17.14 6.67
N LEU A 143 -1.32 -15.96 7.03
CA LEU A 143 -0.61 -14.70 6.79
C LEU A 143 0.73 -14.65 7.54
N VAL A 144 0.75 -15.09 8.80
CA VAL A 144 1.98 -15.13 9.61
C VAL A 144 3.00 -16.12 9.02
N GLU A 145 2.53 -17.26 8.54
CA GLU A 145 3.38 -18.29 7.92
C GLU A 145 4.02 -17.78 6.64
N VAL A 146 3.23 -17.17 5.76
CA VAL A 146 3.72 -16.58 4.50
C VAL A 146 4.77 -15.49 4.78
N ILE A 147 4.50 -14.57 5.70
CA ILE A 147 5.44 -13.49 6.04
C ILE A 147 6.74 -14.06 6.61
N LYS A 148 6.69 -15.07 7.47
CA LYS A 148 7.90 -15.74 8.00
C LYS A 148 8.73 -16.38 6.89
N GLN A 149 8.09 -17.01 5.92
CA GLN A 149 8.76 -17.62 4.76
C GLN A 149 9.43 -16.57 3.89
N ILE A 150 8.76 -15.45 3.60
CA ILE A 150 9.30 -14.36 2.79
C ILE A 150 10.50 -13.71 3.48
N ASN A 151 10.40 -13.44 4.76
CA ASN A 151 11.45 -12.78 5.53
C ASN A 151 12.64 -13.72 5.86
N LYS A 152 12.54 -15.01 5.55
CA LYS A 152 13.61 -16.01 5.76
C LYS A 152 14.26 -15.94 7.15
N GLY A 153 13.47 -15.69 8.18
CA GLY A 153 13.93 -15.58 9.57
C GLY A 153 14.63 -14.26 9.93
N GLN A 154 14.70 -13.30 9.02
CA GLN A 154 15.18 -11.96 9.35
C GLN A 154 14.20 -11.24 10.28
N LYS A 155 14.74 -10.45 11.22
CA LYS A 155 13.94 -9.59 12.11
C LYS A 155 13.51 -8.33 11.36
N ILE A 156 12.46 -8.46 10.57
CA ILE A 156 11.84 -7.35 9.84
C ILE A 156 10.42 -7.19 10.39
N ASN A 157 10.08 -5.98 10.83
CA ASN A 157 8.71 -5.67 11.18
C ASN A 157 7.90 -5.51 9.90
N THR A 158 6.76 -6.17 9.82
CA THR A 158 5.92 -6.11 8.62
C THR A 158 4.61 -5.41 8.95
N LEU A 159 4.31 -4.35 8.21
CA LEU A 159 3.01 -3.70 8.20
C LEU A 159 2.24 -4.16 6.95
N ILE A 160 1.09 -4.79 7.17
CA ILE A 160 0.13 -5.08 6.11
C ILE A 160 -0.92 -3.98 6.11
N VAL A 161 -1.10 -3.35 4.97
CA VAL A 161 -2.10 -2.30 4.76
C VAL A 161 -3.12 -2.80 3.75
N ILE A 162 -4.38 -2.77 4.14
CA ILE A 162 -5.49 -3.00 3.22
C ILE A 162 -6.15 -1.66 2.93
N ASP A 163 -5.81 -1.08 1.77
CA ASP A 163 -6.42 0.17 1.30
C ASP A 163 -7.75 -0.12 0.61
N GLN A 164 -8.74 0.74 0.79
CA GLN A 164 -10.11 0.59 0.26
C GLN A 164 -10.78 -0.71 0.73
N PHE A 165 -10.69 -1.02 2.03
CA PHE A 165 -11.25 -2.23 2.63
C PHE A 165 -12.75 -2.42 2.35
N GLU A 166 -13.47 -1.32 2.11
CA GLU A 166 -14.87 -1.32 1.72
C GLU A 166 -15.19 -2.04 0.41
N GLU A 167 -14.19 -2.27 -0.45
CA GLU A 167 -14.36 -3.03 -1.69
C GLU A 167 -14.81 -4.48 -1.41
N LEU A 168 -14.41 -5.07 -0.28
CA LEU A 168 -14.88 -6.41 0.12
C LEU A 168 -16.41 -6.51 0.17
N PHE A 169 -17.07 -5.48 0.66
CA PHE A 169 -18.53 -5.46 0.76
C PHE A 169 -19.23 -5.13 -0.56
N ARG A 170 -18.55 -4.42 -1.46
CA ARG A 170 -19.08 -4.10 -2.79
C ARG A 170 -19.09 -5.33 -3.68
N PHE A 171 -18.01 -6.07 -3.72
CA PHE A 171 -17.89 -7.26 -4.58
C PHE A 171 -18.75 -8.42 -4.09
N SER A 172 -18.85 -8.65 -2.77
CA SER A 172 -19.74 -9.69 -2.22
C SER A 172 -21.21 -9.45 -2.56
N LYS A 173 -21.66 -8.19 -2.64
CA LYS A 173 -23.03 -7.86 -3.04
C LYS A 173 -23.26 -8.07 -4.55
N LEU A 174 -22.25 -7.90 -5.38
CA LEU A 174 -22.34 -8.16 -6.82
C LEU A 174 -22.39 -9.65 -7.12
N GLU A 175 -21.59 -10.46 -6.42
CA GLU A 175 -21.63 -11.93 -6.55
C GLU A 175 -22.97 -12.51 -6.09
N ALA A 176 -23.53 -12.01 -4.99
CA ALA A 176 -24.84 -12.45 -4.52
C ALA A 176 -25.96 -12.14 -5.52
N LYS A 177 -25.92 -11.00 -6.22
CA LYS A 177 -26.90 -10.66 -7.25
C LYS A 177 -26.80 -11.54 -8.50
N ASN A 178 -25.58 -11.91 -8.90
CA ASN A 178 -25.35 -12.75 -10.08
C ASN A 178 -25.63 -14.24 -9.80
N SER A 179 -25.79 -14.65 -8.53
CA SER A 179 -26.16 -16.01 -8.16
C SER A 179 -27.68 -16.22 -8.05
N ASP A 180 -28.46 -15.14 -8.08
CA ASP A 180 -29.93 -15.14 -8.02
C ASP A 180 -30.59 -15.01 -9.42
N GLU A 181 -29.81 -14.90 -10.51
CA GLU A 181 -30.22 -14.97 -11.92
C GLU A 181 -29.86 -16.35 -12.51
#